data_a2dfbb86aa6729440e07131afbce055b
#
_entry.id   a2dfbb86aa6729440e07131afbce055b
#
_cell.length_a   1.000
_cell.length_b   1.000
_cell.length_c   1.000
_cell.angle_alpha   90.00
_cell.angle_beta   90.00
_cell.angle_gamma   90.00
#
_symmetry.space_group_name_H-M   'P 1'
#
loop_
_entity.id
_entity.type
_entity.pdbx_description
1 polymer ?
#
loop_
_entity_poly.entity_id
_entity_poly.type
_entity_poly.pdbx_seq_one_letter_code
_entity_poly.pdbx_strand_id
1 'polypeptide(L)'
;MSNTKITFYPVKNGDTNLIEFSDGVNMLIDCKFRSEAEAEDNDDYNVINDLLTNKLTTKKKGLPYLNAFVLTHPDQDHCLGFAQKFFLEKNPEITEPTEEEKESKLILIGELWYSPRVFTEHEDDLSDDAKSFKKEADRRMQLWKTNDSTKDKPGNRIRIIGYSDVDDLNGIPDECITAAGEEISKLDGKNHTQYRFFIHSPFKKAIEGDSRNETSIVMQIRVDADSSKDAGKLIFGGDAEWRVWKKIQEKTSDKKKLEWNLFEAPHHCSYTFFADDRENDPEESSLNFLDNRVGNGYIVSSSKTIKKNRFFVNFGGNISSISVCIK
;
A
#
# COMPACT_ATOMS: atom_id res chain seq x y z
N MET A 1 25.93 1.21 -6.24
CA MET A 1 24.48 1.51 -6.44
C MET A 1 23.84 1.37 -5.08
N SER A 2 22.88 2.23 -4.72
CA SER A 2 22.12 2.04 -3.49
C SER A 2 21.16 0.86 -3.68
N ASN A 3 21.02 0.02 -2.64
CA ASN A 3 20.04 -1.07 -2.68
C ASN A 3 18.65 -0.53 -2.34
N THR A 4 17.60 -1.18 -2.84
CA THR A 4 16.23 -0.94 -2.38
C THR A 4 16.13 -1.25 -0.90
N LYS A 5 15.52 -0.34 -0.13
CA LYS A 5 15.28 -0.48 1.31
C LYS A 5 13.80 -0.50 1.60
N ILE A 6 13.40 -1.29 2.58
CA ILE A 6 12.01 -1.36 3.02
C ILE A 6 11.99 -1.12 4.52
N THR A 7 11.13 -0.21 4.95
CA THR A 7 10.90 0.09 6.37
C THR A 7 9.45 -0.25 6.69
N PHE A 8 9.26 -1.24 7.55
CA PHE A 8 7.98 -1.57 8.16
C PHE A 8 7.88 -0.82 9.48
N TYR A 9 6.92 0.06 9.61
CA TYR A 9 6.79 0.87 10.82
C TYR A 9 5.95 0.14 11.89
N PRO A 10 6.36 0.19 13.16
CA PRO A 10 5.67 -0.51 14.26
C PRO A 10 4.44 0.29 14.72
N VAL A 11 3.38 0.30 13.93
CA VAL A 11 2.16 1.08 14.18
C VAL A 11 1.06 0.30 14.91
N LYS A 12 1.39 -0.87 15.48
CA LYS A 12 0.43 -1.82 16.09
C LYS A 12 -0.43 -2.47 14.99
N ASN A 13 -1.73 -2.73 15.21
CA ASN A 13 -2.60 -3.18 14.11
C ASN A 13 -2.81 -2.01 13.16
N GLY A 14 -2.49 -2.18 11.89
CA GLY A 14 -2.51 -1.17 10.84
C GLY A 14 -1.18 -1.18 10.08
N ASP A 15 -1.14 -0.65 8.87
CA ASP A 15 0.04 -0.70 8.03
C ASP A 15 0.63 0.69 7.76
N THR A 16 1.94 0.71 7.68
CA THR A 16 2.71 1.85 7.19
C THR A 16 4.07 1.33 6.72
N ASN A 17 4.24 1.24 5.41
CA ASN A 17 5.40 0.61 4.82
C ASN A 17 6.05 1.54 3.81
N LEU A 18 7.28 1.95 4.07
CA LEU A 18 8.05 2.78 3.15
C LEU A 18 9.02 1.93 2.33
N ILE A 19 8.97 2.08 1.02
CA ILE A 19 9.93 1.52 0.08
C ILE A 19 10.76 2.66 -0.51
N GLU A 20 12.07 2.59 -0.34
CA GLU A 20 13.07 3.48 -0.92
C GLU A 20 13.79 2.70 -2.02
N PHE A 21 13.44 2.92 -3.28
CA PHE A 21 14.04 2.23 -4.42
C PHE A 21 15.48 2.67 -4.67
N SER A 22 16.24 1.84 -5.36
CA SER A 22 17.68 2.05 -5.61
C SER A 22 18.00 3.33 -6.39
N ASP A 23 17.04 3.89 -7.10
CA ASP A 23 17.14 5.15 -7.88
C ASP A 23 16.69 6.39 -7.12
N GLY A 24 16.36 6.25 -5.82
CA GLY A 24 15.95 7.34 -4.94
C GLY A 24 14.45 7.68 -5.00
N VAL A 25 13.67 6.93 -5.78
CA VAL A 25 12.20 7.01 -5.76
C VAL A 25 11.69 6.34 -4.49
N ASN A 26 10.64 6.89 -3.90
CA ASN A 26 10.03 6.33 -2.69
C ASN A 26 8.53 6.09 -2.87
N MET A 27 8.00 5.08 -2.18
CA MET A 27 6.60 4.72 -2.16
C MET A 27 6.20 4.39 -0.73
N LEU A 28 5.12 5.00 -0.26
CA LEU A 28 4.49 4.67 1.01
C LEU A 28 3.23 3.85 0.74
N ILE A 29 3.14 2.67 1.33
CA ILE A 29 1.97 1.80 1.29
C ILE A 29 1.28 1.93 2.63
N ASP A 30 0.07 2.49 2.61
CA ASP A 30 -0.75 2.83 3.75
C ASP A 30 -0.09 3.80 4.74
N CYS A 31 -0.88 4.36 5.63
CA CYS A 31 -0.36 5.16 6.73
C CYS A 31 -1.22 5.04 7.98
N LYS A 32 -0.54 4.94 9.12
CA LYS A 32 -1.14 5.03 10.45
C LYS A 32 -0.28 5.93 11.33
N PHE A 33 -0.48 7.24 11.16
CA PHE A 33 0.22 8.25 11.94
C PHE A 33 -0.56 8.52 13.24
N ARG A 34 -0.08 7.95 14.32
CA ARG A 34 -0.73 8.02 15.62
C ARG A 34 -0.29 9.28 16.33
N SER A 35 -1.23 10.18 16.65
CA SER A 35 -0.94 11.44 17.35
C SER A 35 -0.27 11.22 18.71
N GLU A 36 -0.61 10.13 19.41
CA GLU A 36 0.02 9.80 20.68
C GLU A 36 1.51 9.51 20.55
N ALA A 37 1.94 8.98 19.40
CA ALA A 37 3.37 8.71 19.13
C ALA A 37 4.18 9.99 18.84
N GLU A 38 3.54 11.11 18.65
CA GLU A 38 4.18 12.42 18.48
C GLU A 38 4.51 13.10 19.81
N ALA A 39 3.93 12.62 20.93
CA ALA A 39 4.20 13.18 22.26
C ALA A 39 5.61 12.79 22.76
N GLU A 40 6.31 13.74 23.40
CA GLU A 40 7.69 13.56 23.85
C GLU A 40 7.86 12.46 24.92
N ASP A 41 6.81 12.15 25.67
CA ASP A 41 6.77 11.17 26.76
C ASP A 41 6.22 9.81 26.32
N ASN A 42 6.03 9.57 25.03
CA ASN A 42 5.49 8.32 24.50
C ASN A 42 6.60 7.46 23.89
N ASP A 43 6.66 6.18 24.30
CA ASP A 43 7.63 5.18 23.79
C ASP A 43 7.24 4.62 22.40
N ASP A 44 6.06 4.97 21.87
CA ASP A 44 5.64 4.54 20.52
C ASP A 44 6.51 5.23 19.43
N TYR A 45 6.80 4.50 18.38
CA TYR A 45 7.64 5.01 17.31
C TYR A 45 6.94 6.15 16.54
N ASN A 46 7.60 7.32 16.48
CA ASN A 46 7.09 8.49 15.77
C ASN A 46 7.42 8.39 14.27
N VAL A 47 6.49 7.78 13.52
CA VAL A 47 6.64 7.54 12.08
C VAL A 47 6.78 8.82 11.29
N ILE A 48 5.94 9.84 11.58
CA ILE A 48 5.96 11.08 10.82
C ILE A 48 7.28 11.85 11.01
N ASN A 49 7.85 11.82 12.21
CA ASN A 49 9.16 12.41 12.44
C ASN A 49 10.25 11.71 11.64
N ASP A 50 10.27 10.37 11.59
CA ASP A 50 11.24 9.63 10.77
C ASP A 50 11.09 9.93 9.28
N LEU A 51 9.85 9.94 8.76
CA LEU A 51 9.58 10.32 7.37
C LEU A 51 10.14 11.69 7.03
N LEU A 52 9.86 12.69 7.87
CA LEU A 52 10.21 14.09 7.61
C LEU A 52 11.68 14.42 7.84
N THR A 53 12.37 13.70 8.73
CA THR A 53 13.76 14.00 9.09
C THR A 53 14.78 13.10 8.38
N ASN A 54 14.42 11.83 8.13
CA ASN A 54 15.38 10.84 7.65
C ASN A 54 15.08 10.29 6.25
N LYS A 55 13.79 10.34 5.81
CA LYS A 55 13.37 9.61 4.62
C LYS A 55 13.03 10.53 3.44
N LEU A 56 12.16 11.49 3.62
CA LEU A 56 11.68 12.37 2.56
C LEU A 56 12.61 13.58 2.38
N THR A 57 13.84 13.33 1.95
CA THR A 57 14.87 14.37 1.78
C THR A 57 14.65 15.24 0.55
N THR A 58 13.96 14.73 -0.46
CA THR A 58 13.59 15.51 -1.65
C THR A 58 12.44 16.45 -1.34
N LYS A 59 12.50 17.67 -1.88
CA LYS A 59 11.41 18.66 -1.73
C LYS A 59 10.91 19.10 -3.09
N LYS A 60 9.60 19.31 -3.17
CA LYS A 60 8.95 20.02 -4.30
C LYS A 60 8.03 21.10 -3.76
N LYS A 61 8.05 22.29 -4.38
CA LYS A 61 7.28 23.45 -3.91
C LYS A 61 7.56 23.83 -2.43
N GLY A 62 8.73 23.48 -1.93
CA GLY A 62 9.11 23.70 -0.52
C GLY A 62 8.62 22.61 0.44
N LEU A 63 7.79 21.66 0.01
CA LEU A 63 7.25 20.57 0.80
C LEU A 63 8.10 19.29 0.66
N PRO A 64 8.21 18.45 1.72
CA PRO A 64 8.71 17.08 1.61
C PRO A 64 7.94 16.32 0.52
N TYR A 65 8.65 15.54 -0.30
CA TYR A 65 8.05 14.90 -1.48
C TYR A 65 8.06 13.38 -1.36
N LEU A 66 6.88 12.80 -1.48
CA LEU A 66 6.64 11.37 -1.60
C LEU A 66 6.25 11.05 -3.05
N ASN A 67 7.03 10.21 -3.75
CA ASN A 67 6.77 9.92 -5.16
C ASN A 67 5.43 9.23 -5.37
N ALA A 68 5.08 8.24 -4.55
CA ALA A 68 3.78 7.59 -4.60
C ALA A 68 3.25 7.22 -3.20
N PHE A 69 1.95 7.35 -3.04
CA PHE A 69 1.20 6.82 -1.90
C PHE A 69 0.18 5.80 -2.41
N VAL A 70 0.16 4.62 -1.80
CA VAL A 70 -0.79 3.55 -2.09
C VAL A 70 -1.73 3.41 -0.90
N LEU A 71 -3.03 3.56 -1.12
CA LEU A 71 -4.05 3.15 -0.15
C LEU A 71 -4.57 1.77 -0.56
N THR A 72 -4.25 0.74 0.23
CA THR A 72 -4.68 -0.63 -0.08
C THR A 72 -6.19 -0.79 -0.02
N HIS A 73 -6.81 -0.22 1.02
CA HIS A 73 -8.26 -0.12 1.20
C HIS A 73 -8.60 1.00 2.21
N PRO A 74 -9.84 1.53 2.22
CA PRO A 74 -10.16 2.76 2.94
C PRO A 74 -10.50 2.57 4.42
N ASP A 75 -9.86 1.61 5.12
CA ASP A 75 -10.03 1.46 6.58
C ASP A 75 -9.13 2.44 7.33
N GLN A 76 -9.58 2.85 8.52
CA GLN A 76 -8.92 3.91 9.28
C GLN A 76 -7.48 3.56 9.64
N ASP A 77 -7.18 2.32 9.92
CA ASP A 77 -5.84 1.91 10.31
C ASP A 77 -4.88 1.74 9.11
N HIS A 78 -5.34 2.05 7.90
CA HIS A 78 -4.56 2.18 6.67
C HIS A 78 -4.46 3.62 6.13
N CYS A 79 -5.21 4.57 6.73
CA CYS A 79 -5.16 5.98 6.32
C CYS A 79 -5.14 6.98 7.50
N LEU A 80 -4.94 6.53 8.75
CA LEU A 80 -4.98 7.40 9.92
C LEU A 80 -3.91 8.50 9.84
N GLY A 81 -4.35 9.75 10.00
CA GLY A 81 -3.52 10.96 9.92
C GLY A 81 -3.33 11.49 8.50
N PHE A 82 -3.97 10.87 7.49
CA PHE A 82 -3.87 11.33 6.10
C PHE A 82 -4.31 12.77 5.94
N ALA A 83 -5.44 13.16 6.51
CA ALA A 83 -5.97 14.52 6.43
C ALA A 83 -5.01 15.60 6.98
N GLN A 84 -4.20 15.24 7.98
CA GLN A 84 -3.39 16.19 8.72
C GLN A 84 -1.93 16.31 8.22
N LYS A 85 -1.41 15.25 7.58
CA LYS A 85 0.02 15.16 7.27
C LYS A 85 0.34 15.35 5.78
N PHE A 86 -0.66 15.39 4.92
CA PHE A 86 -0.45 15.56 3.48
C PHE A 86 -1.00 16.89 2.96
N PHE A 87 -0.38 17.38 1.89
CA PHE A 87 -0.84 18.55 1.15
C PHE A 87 -1.97 18.13 0.21
N LEU A 88 -3.21 18.47 0.56
CA LEU A 88 -4.43 17.96 -0.05
C LEU A 88 -5.32 19.06 -0.61
N GLU A 89 -6.29 18.68 -1.44
CA GLU A 89 -7.38 19.51 -1.98
C GLU A 89 -6.91 20.74 -2.79
N LYS A 90 -5.63 20.81 -3.13
CA LYS A 90 -5.02 21.88 -3.91
C LYS A 90 -4.24 21.32 -5.09
N ASN A 91 -4.31 21.99 -6.23
CA ASN A 91 -3.45 21.68 -7.37
C ASN A 91 -2.11 22.41 -7.21
N PRO A 92 -1.00 21.73 -6.95
CA PRO A 92 0.28 22.36 -6.66
C PRO A 92 0.90 23.08 -7.88
N GLU A 93 0.39 22.86 -9.09
CA GLU A 93 0.84 23.56 -10.29
C GLU A 93 0.28 24.97 -10.42
N ILE A 94 -0.85 25.25 -9.77
CA ILE A 94 -1.53 26.56 -9.80
C ILE A 94 -1.70 27.20 -8.43
N THR A 95 -1.48 26.45 -7.35
CA THR A 95 -1.59 26.94 -5.97
C THR A 95 -0.27 26.67 -5.23
N GLU A 96 0.46 27.73 -4.89
CA GLU A 96 1.68 27.59 -4.09
C GLU A 96 1.31 27.27 -2.63
N PRO A 97 2.06 26.37 -1.97
CA PRO A 97 1.89 26.12 -0.54
C PRO A 97 2.14 27.39 0.28
N THR A 98 1.29 27.62 1.27
CA THR A 98 1.46 28.72 2.24
C THR A 98 2.69 28.49 3.13
N GLU A 99 3.18 29.55 3.79
CA GLU A 99 4.28 29.38 4.74
C GLU A 99 3.91 28.47 5.91
N GLU A 100 2.67 28.53 6.40
CA GLU A 100 2.16 27.63 7.45
C GLU A 100 2.20 26.15 7.00
N GLU A 101 1.81 25.85 5.76
CA GLU A 101 1.88 24.49 5.21
C GLU A 101 3.32 23.98 5.06
N LYS A 102 4.26 24.88 4.73
CA LYS A 102 5.70 24.56 4.67
C LYS A 102 6.30 24.37 6.06
N GLU A 103 5.94 25.20 7.03
CA GLU A 103 6.36 25.07 8.43
C GLU A 103 5.81 23.81 9.08
N SER A 104 4.55 23.46 8.78
CA SER A 104 3.91 22.21 9.20
C SER A 104 4.49 20.98 8.46
N LYS A 105 5.35 21.20 7.45
CA LYS A 105 6.00 20.14 6.65
C LYS A 105 5.00 19.14 6.07
N LEU A 106 3.87 19.63 5.52
CA LEU A 106 2.92 18.78 4.84
C LEU A 106 3.61 18.04 3.69
N ILE A 107 3.30 16.76 3.53
CA ILE A 107 3.92 15.89 2.52
C ILE A 107 3.16 16.04 1.20
N LEU A 108 3.86 16.42 0.14
CA LEU A 108 3.31 16.43 -1.22
C LEU A 108 3.44 15.05 -1.86
N ILE A 109 2.32 14.42 -2.19
CA ILE A 109 2.27 13.12 -2.87
C ILE A 109 2.31 13.34 -4.39
N GLY A 110 3.29 12.75 -5.08
CA GLY A 110 3.43 12.81 -6.52
C GLY A 110 2.32 12.09 -7.27
N GLU A 111 2.14 10.80 -6.98
CA GLU A 111 1.15 9.91 -7.60
C GLU A 111 0.34 9.18 -6.52
N LEU A 112 -0.99 9.14 -6.68
CA LEU A 112 -1.91 8.51 -5.74
C LEU A 112 -2.43 7.20 -6.33
N TRP A 113 -2.24 6.08 -5.60
CA TRP A 113 -2.69 4.75 -5.98
C TRP A 113 -3.82 4.28 -5.06
N TYR A 114 -4.90 3.79 -5.63
CA TYR A 114 -6.07 3.34 -4.86
C TYR A 114 -6.97 2.42 -5.69
N SER A 115 -7.81 1.65 -5.00
CA SER A 115 -8.86 0.86 -5.65
C SER A 115 -10.15 1.68 -5.82
N PRO A 116 -11.03 1.32 -6.77
CA PRO A 116 -12.34 1.97 -6.92
C PRO A 116 -13.21 1.91 -5.67
N ARG A 117 -12.90 1.04 -4.72
CA ARG A 117 -13.63 0.89 -3.45
C ARG A 117 -13.74 2.21 -2.67
N VAL A 118 -12.74 3.07 -2.76
CA VAL A 118 -12.76 4.41 -2.16
C VAL A 118 -14.02 5.20 -2.53
N PHE A 119 -14.55 4.99 -3.74
CA PHE A 119 -15.75 5.70 -4.22
C PHE A 119 -17.06 4.93 -3.99
N THR A 120 -17.02 3.61 -3.94
CA THR A 120 -18.21 2.77 -3.76
C THR A 120 -18.60 2.58 -2.29
N GLU A 121 -17.73 2.94 -1.33
CA GLU A 121 -18.08 2.95 0.09
C GLU A 121 -19.09 4.05 0.43
N HIS A 122 -20.02 3.69 1.32
CA HIS A 122 -20.96 4.66 1.85
C HIS A 122 -20.20 5.70 2.69
N GLU A 123 -20.51 6.98 2.52
CA GLU A 123 -19.74 8.07 3.15
C GLU A 123 -19.79 8.01 4.68
N ASP A 124 -20.91 7.56 5.25
CA ASP A 124 -21.07 7.42 6.71
C ASP A 124 -20.17 6.32 7.31
N ASP A 125 -19.72 5.38 6.49
CA ASP A 125 -18.84 4.27 6.92
C ASP A 125 -17.35 4.62 6.81
N LEU A 126 -17.01 5.76 6.19
CA LEU A 126 -15.65 6.23 6.05
C LEU A 126 -15.22 7.09 7.24
N SER A 127 -13.99 6.89 7.72
CA SER A 127 -13.35 7.80 8.66
C SER A 127 -13.08 9.17 8.03
N ASP A 128 -12.79 10.20 8.83
CA ASP A 128 -12.47 11.53 8.32
C ASP A 128 -11.21 11.53 7.44
N ASP A 129 -10.23 10.70 7.75
CA ASP A 129 -9.02 10.53 6.94
C ASP A 129 -9.36 9.87 5.60
N ALA A 130 -10.21 8.82 5.59
CA ALA A 130 -10.65 8.18 4.36
C ALA A 130 -11.52 9.11 3.49
N LYS A 131 -12.35 9.96 4.10
CA LYS A 131 -13.10 11.02 3.41
C LYS A 131 -12.16 12.05 2.77
N SER A 132 -11.10 12.46 3.48
CA SER A 132 -10.09 13.37 2.96
C SER A 132 -9.31 12.75 1.80
N PHE A 133 -8.99 11.44 1.90
CA PHE A 133 -8.40 10.69 0.80
C PHE A 133 -9.33 10.67 -0.43
N LYS A 134 -10.61 10.33 -0.25
CA LYS A 134 -11.63 10.31 -1.31
C LYS A 134 -11.75 11.66 -2.02
N LYS A 135 -11.77 12.77 -1.27
CA LYS A 135 -11.80 14.13 -1.83
C LYS A 135 -10.56 14.44 -2.67
N GLU A 136 -9.36 14.08 -2.19
CA GLU A 136 -8.12 14.29 -2.93
C GLU A 136 -8.07 13.42 -4.20
N ALA A 137 -8.51 12.15 -4.11
CA ALA A 137 -8.61 11.26 -5.27
C ALA A 137 -9.60 11.81 -6.30
N ASP A 138 -10.79 12.28 -5.87
CA ASP A 138 -11.76 12.90 -6.77
C ASP A 138 -11.21 14.18 -7.42
N ARG A 139 -10.60 15.07 -6.66
CA ARG A 139 -9.96 16.27 -7.22
C ARG A 139 -8.99 15.92 -8.36
N ARG A 140 -8.14 14.91 -8.15
CA ARG A 140 -7.20 14.45 -9.18
C ARG A 140 -7.92 13.82 -10.37
N MET A 141 -8.94 12.99 -10.12
CA MET A 141 -9.74 12.40 -11.20
C MET A 141 -10.42 13.46 -12.06
N GLN A 142 -10.93 14.55 -11.46
CA GLN A 142 -11.54 15.64 -12.23
C GLN A 142 -10.57 16.29 -13.23
N LEU A 143 -9.28 16.41 -12.88
CA LEU A 143 -8.25 16.91 -13.83
C LEU A 143 -8.10 15.97 -15.03
N TRP A 144 -8.21 14.66 -14.82
CA TRP A 144 -8.14 13.66 -15.90
C TRP A 144 -9.41 13.66 -16.74
N LYS A 145 -10.60 13.68 -16.13
CA LYS A 145 -11.89 13.73 -16.83
C LYS A 145 -12.02 14.98 -17.70
N THR A 146 -11.53 16.11 -17.25
CA THR A 146 -11.56 17.38 -18.00
C THR A 146 -10.35 17.57 -18.92
N ASN A 147 -9.44 16.61 -18.98
CA ASN A 147 -8.19 16.69 -19.73
C ASN A 147 -7.39 17.96 -19.41
N ASP A 148 -7.32 18.33 -18.13
CA ASP A 148 -6.56 19.47 -17.65
C ASP A 148 -5.08 19.32 -17.97
N SER A 149 -4.40 20.41 -18.33
CA SER A 149 -2.97 20.41 -18.71
C SER A 149 -2.03 20.02 -17.57
N THR A 150 -2.49 20.09 -16.33
CA THR A 150 -1.72 19.75 -15.12
C THR A 150 -1.97 18.33 -14.61
N LYS A 151 -2.88 17.56 -15.21
CA LYS A 151 -3.29 16.23 -14.74
C LYS A 151 -2.14 15.24 -14.52
N ASP A 152 -1.12 15.27 -15.39
CA ASP A 152 0.05 14.39 -15.32
C ASP A 152 1.28 15.08 -14.67
N LYS A 153 1.05 16.06 -13.80
CA LYS A 153 2.11 16.72 -13.01
C LYS A 153 2.20 16.15 -11.60
N PRO A 154 3.37 16.27 -10.94
CA PRO A 154 3.51 15.88 -9.54
C PRO A 154 2.43 16.52 -8.66
N GLY A 155 1.74 15.71 -7.85
CA GLY A 155 0.63 16.18 -7.01
C GLY A 155 -0.75 16.04 -7.66
N ASN A 156 -0.81 15.59 -8.94
CA ASN A 156 -2.05 15.42 -9.68
C ASN A 156 -2.21 14.03 -10.31
N ARG A 157 -1.13 13.22 -10.31
CA ARG A 157 -1.16 11.87 -10.90
C ARG A 157 -2.00 10.92 -10.09
N ILE A 158 -2.65 9.99 -10.81
CA ILE A 158 -3.43 8.90 -10.24
C ILE A 158 -3.05 7.57 -10.87
N ARG A 159 -3.26 6.50 -10.13
CA ARG A 159 -3.27 5.12 -10.59
C ARG A 159 -4.41 4.39 -9.92
N ILE A 160 -5.40 3.97 -10.68
CA ILE A 160 -6.55 3.23 -10.19
C ILE A 160 -6.25 1.74 -10.36
N ILE A 161 -6.27 1.01 -9.26
CA ILE A 161 -5.97 -0.42 -9.23
C ILE A 161 -7.28 -1.19 -9.15
N GLY A 162 -7.61 -1.92 -10.22
CA GLY A 162 -8.82 -2.74 -10.29
C GLY A 162 -9.61 -2.55 -11.58
N TYR A 163 -10.84 -2.09 -11.51
CA TYR A 163 -11.78 -2.06 -12.64
C TYR A 163 -12.18 -0.66 -13.05
N SER A 164 -12.61 -0.55 -14.32
CA SER A 164 -13.09 0.69 -14.92
C SER A 164 -14.60 0.86 -14.90
N ASP A 165 -15.37 -0.19 -14.63
CA ASP A 165 -16.83 -0.19 -14.76
C ASP A 165 -17.56 0.19 -13.47
N VAL A 166 -17.08 1.20 -12.82
CA VAL A 166 -17.70 1.92 -11.70
C VAL A 166 -18.08 3.30 -12.22
N ASP A 167 -19.30 3.76 -11.94
CA ASP A 167 -19.82 5.04 -12.46
C ASP A 167 -18.93 6.23 -12.17
N ASP A 168 -18.33 6.27 -10.99
CA ASP A 168 -17.39 7.32 -10.58
C ASP A 168 -16.15 7.39 -11.50
N LEU A 169 -15.79 6.30 -12.17
CA LEU A 169 -14.63 6.24 -13.07
C LEU A 169 -14.96 6.58 -14.52
N ASN A 170 -16.21 6.87 -14.85
CA ASN A 170 -16.60 7.28 -16.20
C ASN A 170 -15.80 8.50 -16.65
N GLY A 171 -15.15 8.39 -17.82
CA GLY A 171 -14.29 9.43 -18.40
C GLY A 171 -12.82 9.41 -17.92
N ILE A 172 -12.43 8.46 -17.07
CA ILE A 172 -11.01 8.22 -16.74
C ILE A 172 -10.36 7.40 -17.87
N PRO A 173 -9.21 7.82 -18.41
CA PRO A 173 -8.49 7.08 -19.44
C PRO A 173 -7.94 5.73 -18.93
N ASP A 174 -7.92 4.72 -19.81
CA ASP A 174 -7.41 3.38 -19.52
C ASP A 174 -5.95 3.40 -19.01
N GLU A 175 -5.14 4.37 -19.43
CA GLU A 175 -3.75 4.52 -18.96
C GLU A 175 -3.62 4.82 -17.45
N CYS A 176 -4.70 5.30 -16.81
CA CYS A 176 -4.77 5.53 -15.37
C CYS A 176 -5.21 4.29 -14.60
N ILE A 177 -5.66 3.23 -15.28
CA ILE A 177 -6.26 2.04 -14.68
C ILE A 177 -5.34 0.84 -14.90
N THR A 178 -5.17 0.03 -13.86
CA THR A 178 -4.39 -1.21 -13.94
C THR A 178 -5.19 -2.33 -13.28
N ALA A 179 -5.53 -3.34 -14.04
CA ALA A 179 -6.33 -4.47 -13.56
C ALA A 179 -5.46 -5.54 -12.87
N ALA A 180 -6.12 -6.43 -12.12
CA ALA A 180 -5.49 -7.65 -11.64
C ALA A 180 -4.96 -8.50 -12.81
N GLY A 181 -3.70 -8.96 -12.71
CA GLY A 181 -2.99 -9.67 -13.76
C GLY A 181 -2.06 -8.79 -14.60
N GLU A 182 -2.10 -7.48 -14.43
CA GLU A 182 -1.26 -6.53 -15.17
C GLU A 182 -0.02 -6.10 -14.39
N GLU A 183 0.95 -5.55 -15.12
CA GLU A 183 2.24 -5.10 -14.59
C GLU A 183 2.43 -3.60 -14.78
N ILE A 184 2.92 -2.92 -13.74
CA ILE A 184 3.24 -1.50 -13.75
C ILE A 184 4.76 -1.35 -13.67
N SER A 185 5.33 -0.55 -14.59
CA SER A 185 6.74 -0.11 -14.55
C SER A 185 6.88 1.41 -14.50
N LYS A 186 5.77 2.14 -14.62
CA LYS A 186 5.73 3.62 -14.56
C LYS A 186 5.32 4.04 -13.14
N LEU A 187 6.16 4.84 -12.49
CA LEU A 187 5.92 5.41 -11.18
C LEU A 187 6.30 6.88 -11.17
N ASP A 188 5.47 7.74 -10.58
CA ASP A 188 5.64 9.20 -10.55
C ASP A 188 5.94 9.78 -11.94
N GLY A 189 5.23 9.27 -12.97
CA GLY A 189 5.32 9.72 -14.35
C GLY A 189 6.56 9.24 -15.12
N LYS A 190 7.41 8.38 -14.54
CA LYS A 190 8.64 7.87 -15.17
C LYS A 190 8.62 6.35 -15.28
N ASN A 191 9.20 5.81 -16.36
CA ASN A 191 9.42 4.38 -16.49
C ASN A 191 10.68 3.98 -15.71
N HIS A 192 10.58 2.86 -14.99
CA HIS A 192 11.65 2.26 -14.22
C HIS A 192 11.96 0.85 -14.74
N THR A 193 13.23 0.47 -14.75
CA THR A 193 13.69 -0.84 -15.21
C THR A 193 14.16 -1.72 -14.05
N GLN A 194 14.53 -1.11 -12.91
CA GLN A 194 15.08 -1.80 -11.75
C GLN A 194 14.01 -2.38 -10.83
N TYR A 195 12.75 -2.03 -11.03
CA TYR A 195 11.62 -2.56 -10.28
C TYR A 195 10.33 -2.51 -11.09
N ARG A 196 9.37 -3.34 -10.70
CA ARG A 196 8.05 -3.44 -11.32
C ARG A 196 7.05 -4.00 -10.34
N PHE A 197 5.80 -3.67 -10.56
CA PHE A 197 4.67 -4.06 -9.72
C PHE A 197 3.76 -4.97 -10.51
N PHE A 198 3.45 -6.15 -10.01
CA PHE A 198 2.43 -7.02 -10.57
C PHE A 198 1.21 -6.96 -9.66
N ILE A 199 0.07 -6.63 -10.22
CA ILE A 199 -1.18 -6.46 -9.48
C ILE A 199 -1.90 -7.81 -9.41
N HIS A 200 -2.17 -8.28 -8.19
CA HIS A 200 -2.93 -9.49 -7.93
C HIS A 200 -4.41 -9.24 -7.68
N SER A 201 -4.74 -8.15 -6.98
CA SER A 201 -6.08 -7.77 -6.51
C SER A 201 -6.20 -6.25 -6.49
N PRO A 202 -7.42 -5.67 -6.50
CA PRO A 202 -8.74 -6.31 -6.37
C PRO A 202 -9.30 -6.87 -7.69
N PHE A 203 -10.18 -7.86 -7.53
CA PHE A 203 -10.96 -8.40 -8.64
C PHE A 203 -12.34 -7.74 -8.68
N LYS A 204 -12.94 -7.61 -9.87
CA LYS A 204 -14.24 -6.97 -10.08
C LYS A 204 -15.33 -7.42 -9.09
N LYS A 205 -15.48 -8.74 -8.91
CA LYS A 205 -16.51 -9.29 -8.00
C LYS A 205 -16.26 -8.99 -6.52
N ALA A 206 -15.01 -8.68 -6.15
CA ALA A 206 -14.70 -8.29 -4.78
C ALA A 206 -15.13 -6.86 -4.47
N ILE A 207 -15.20 -5.96 -5.47
CA ILE A 207 -15.72 -4.60 -5.29
C ILE A 207 -17.24 -4.61 -5.03
N GLU A 208 -17.95 -5.58 -5.60
CA GLU A 208 -19.39 -5.78 -5.37
C GLU A 208 -19.68 -6.48 -4.02
N GLY A 209 -18.63 -6.96 -3.31
CA GLY A 209 -18.75 -7.61 -2.02
C GLY A 209 -18.88 -6.62 -0.86
N ASP A 210 -19.41 -7.11 0.27
CA ASP A 210 -19.65 -6.28 1.47
C ASP A 210 -18.37 -5.97 2.25
N SER A 211 -17.31 -6.77 2.12
CA SER A 211 -16.06 -6.60 2.86
C SER A 211 -15.07 -5.69 2.13
N ARG A 212 -14.61 -4.64 2.81
CA ARG A 212 -13.53 -3.77 2.34
C ARG A 212 -12.21 -4.52 2.20
N ASN A 213 -11.95 -5.48 3.08
CA ASN A 213 -10.75 -6.31 3.08
C ASN A 213 -10.58 -7.08 1.77
N GLU A 214 -11.69 -7.60 1.20
CA GLU A 214 -11.68 -8.31 -0.09
C GLU A 214 -11.30 -7.42 -1.27
N THR A 215 -11.34 -6.10 -1.10
CA THR A 215 -10.97 -5.12 -2.12
C THR A 215 -9.57 -4.54 -1.92
N SER A 216 -8.81 -5.07 -0.97
CA SER A 216 -7.42 -4.68 -0.73
C SER A 216 -6.57 -4.84 -1.98
N ILE A 217 -5.72 -3.86 -2.23
CA ILE A 217 -4.70 -3.96 -3.26
C ILE A 217 -3.65 -4.98 -2.80
N VAL A 218 -3.56 -6.08 -3.52
CA VAL A 218 -2.49 -7.07 -3.34
C VAL A 218 -1.54 -6.96 -4.52
N MET A 219 -0.26 -6.77 -4.25
CA MET A 219 0.75 -6.65 -5.31
C MET A 219 2.06 -7.36 -4.97
N GLN A 220 2.69 -7.93 -6.01
CA GLN A 220 4.08 -8.33 -5.96
C GLN A 220 4.96 -7.21 -6.49
N ILE A 221 5.93 -6.76 -5.70
CA ILE A 221 6.97 -5.83 -6.14
C ILE A 221 8.24 -6.63 -6.38
N ARG A 222 8.77 -6.56 -7.61
CA ARG A 222 10.03 -7.18 -7.97
C ARG A 222 11.09 -6.10 -8.11
N VAL A 223 12.22 -6.30 -7.44
CA VAL A 223 13.34 -5.37 -7.43
C VAL A 223 14.62 -6.07 -7.89
N ASP A 224 15.41 -5.37 -8.68
CA ASP A 224 16.74 -5.83 -9.08
C ASP A 224 17.75 -5.52 -7.96
N ALA A 225 18.73 -6.38 -7.76
CA ALA A 225 19.82 -6.17 -6.82
C ALA A 225 21.13 -6.78 -7.35
N ASP A 226 22.23 -6.11 -7.14
CA ASP A 226 23.59 -6.57 -7.46
C ASP A 226 23.72 -7.18 -8.88
N SER A 227 23.15 -6.52 -9.89
CA SER A 227 23.09 -6.98 -11.29
C SER A 227 22.21 -8.21 -11.55
N SER A 228 21.49 -8.69 -10.53
CA SER A 228 20.53 -9.79 -10.67
C SER A 228 19.12 -9.22 -10.83
N LYS A 229 18.50 -9.57 -11.95
CA LYS A 229 17.11 -9.18 -12.23
C LYS A 229 16.14 -9.95 -11.33
N ASP A 230 15.12 -9.25 -10.81
CA ASP A 230 14.10 -9.83 -9.94
C ASP A 230 14.68 -10.54 -8.68
N ALA A 231 15.80 -10.06 -8.17
CA ALA A 231 16.46 -10.64 -7.02
C ALA A 231 15.60 -10.57 -5.75
N GLY A 232 14.85 -9.48 -5.57
CA GLY A 232 13.88 -9.33 -4.50
C GLY A 232 12.45 -9.46 -5.04
N LYS A 233 11.63 -10.25 -4.35
CA LYS A 233 10.21 -10.48 -4.62
C LYS A 233 9.44 -10.23 -3.34
N LEU A 234 8.69 -9.15 -3.32
CA LEU A 234 8.03 -8.62 -2.14
C LEU A 234 6.53 -8.71 -2.37
N ILE A 235 5.77 -9.27 -1.43
CA ILE A 235 4.30 -9.29 -1.50
C ILE A 235 3.75 -8.41 -0.39
N PHE A 236 2.89 -7.47 -0.79
CA PHE A 236 2.09 -6.64 0.09
C PHE A 236 0.63 -7.01 -0.11
N GLY A 237 -0.07 -7.31 0.97
CA GLY A 237 -1.40 -7.90 0.92
C GLY A 237 -2.52 -7.02 1.48
N GLY A 238 -2.20 -5.91 2.14
CA GLY A 238 -3.19 -5.18 2.92
C GLY A 238 -3.96 -6.14 3.82
N ASP A 239 -5.27 -5.99 3.91
CA ASP A 239 -6.12 -6.85 4.75
C ASP A 239 -6.83 -7.96 3.97
N ALA A 240 -6.30 -8.34 2.79
CA ALA A 240 -6.87 -9.38 1.96
C ALA A 240 -7.06 -10.72 2.71
N GLU A 241 -8.29 -11.24 2.70
CA GLU A 241 -8.68 -12.47 3.38
C GLU A 241 -8.49 -13.72 2.49
N TRP A 242 -8.62 -14.90 3.03
CA TRP A 242 -8.34 -16.17 2.36
C TRP A 242 -9.02 -16.35 0.99
N ARG A 243 -10.24 -15.80 0.81
CA ARG A 243 -10.97 -15.85 -0.47
C ARG A 243 -10.24 -15.12 -1.58
N VAL A 244 -9.62 -14.00 -1.26
CA VAL A 244 -8.81 -13.22 -2.20
C VAL A 244 -7.57 -14.01 -2.58
N TRP A 245 -6.87 -14.61 -1.61
CA TRP A 245 -5.66 -15.41 -1.84
C TRP A 245 -5.94 -16.67 -2.66
N LYS A 246 -7.07 -17.32 -2.43
CA LYS A 246 -7.54 -18.42 -3.26
C LYS A 246 -7.70 -17.98 -4.72
N LYS A 247 -8.41 -16.89 -4.93
CA LYS A 247 -8.66 -16.34 -6.26
C LYS A 247 -7.38 -15.87 -6.97
N ILE A 248 -6.43 -15.28 -6.22
CA ILE A 248 -5.11 -14.92 -6.73
C ILE A 248 -4.40 -16.15 -7.31
N GLN A 249 -4.38 -17.26 -6.59
CA GLN A 249 -3.72 -18.48 -7.05
C GLN A 249 -4.41 -19.12 -8.25
N GLU A 250 -5.74 -19.08 -8.29
CA GLU A 250 -6.54 -19.58 -9.43
C GLU A 250 -6.31 -18.74 -10.70
N LYS A 251 -6.15 -17.41 -10.55
CA LYS A 251 -6.03 -16.48 -11.67
C LYS A 251 -4.60 -16.24 -12.14
N THR A 252 -3.61 -16.46 -11.29
CA THR A 252 -2.20 -16.22 -11.62
C THR A 252 -1.58 -17.46 -12.26
N SER A 253 -1.51 -17.46 -13.59
CA SER A 253 -0.94 -18.58 -14.36
C SER A 253 0.59 -18.66 -14.26
N ASP A 254 1.28 -17.52 -14.26
CA ASP A 254 2.74 -17.45 -14.07
C ASP A 254 3.08 -17.56 -12.58
N LYS A 255 3.51 -18.75 -12.15
CA LYS A 255 3.85 -19.02 -10.75
C LYS A 255 4.97 -18.15 -10.20
N LYS A 256 5.84 -17.57 -11.04
CA LYS A 256 6.86 -16.62 -10.61
C LYS A 256 6.25 -15.34 -10.01
N LYS A 257 5.02 -15.01 -10.39
CA LYS A 257 4.28 -13.88 -9.83
C LYS A 257 3.79 -14.15 -8.41
N LEU A 258 3.68 -15.42 -7.99
CA LEU A 258 3.31 -15.80 -6.63
C LEU A 258 4.52 -15.97 -5.70
N GLU A 259 5.74 -16.04 -6.26
CA GLU A 259 6.97 -16.22 -5.48
C GLU A 259 7.26 -15.00 -4.60
N TRP A 260 7.81 -15.24 -3.42
CA TRP A 260 8.19 -14.18 -2.48
C TRP A 260 9.45 -14.51 -1.67
N ASN A 261 10.27 -13.47 -1.43
CA ASN A 261 11.36 -13.46 -0.47
C ASN A 261 10.94 -12.71 0.81
N LEU A 262 9.99 -11.78 0.67
CA LEU A 262 9.40 -11.05 1.76
C LEU A 262 7.88 -11.01 1.56
N PHE A 263 7.15 -11.38 2.58
CA PHE A 263 5.70 -11.39 2.61
C PHE A 263 5.20 -10.59 3.82
N GLU A 264 4.44 -9.55 3.58
CA GLU A 264 3.69 -8.88 4.63
C GLU A 264 2.47 -9.72 4.99
N ALA A 265 2.41 -10.15 6.25
CA ALA A 265 1.30 -10.96 6.74
C ALA A 265 0.00 -10.17 6.67
N PRO A 266 -0.98 -10.61 5.86
CA PRO A 266 -2.20 -9.84 5.65
C PRO A 266 -2.99 -9.62 6.93
N HIS A 267 -3.76 -8.53 6.97
CA HIS A 267 -4.70 -8.19 8.03
C HIS A 267 -4.05 -8.30 9.42
N HIS A 268 -2.85 -7.71 9.55
CA HIS A 268 -2.08 -7.65 10.80
C HIS A 268 -1.86 -9.03 11.44
N CYS A 269 -1.63 -10.05 10.61
CA CYS A 269 -1.54 -11.45 11.02
C CYS A 269 -2.86 -12.01 11.58
N SER A 270 -4.00 -11.57 11.04
CA SER A 270 -5.31 -12.13 11.38
C SER A 270 -5.45 -13.56 10.84
N TYR A 271 -6.26 -14.37 11.53
CA TYR A 271 -6.59 -15.70 11.07
C TYR A 271 -7.44 -15.71 9.79
N THR A 272 -8.06 -14.57 9.44
CA THR A 272 -8.86 -14.43 8.20
C THR A 272 -8.06 -14.61 6.92
N PHE A 273 -6.72 -14.56 6.99
CA PHE A 273 -5.86 -15.04 5.90
C PHE A 273 -6.00 -16.54 5.66
N PHE A 274 -6.30 -17.33 6.68
CA PHE A 274 -6.37 -18.78 6.63
C PHE A 274 -7.81 -19.31 6.45
N ALA A 275 -8.78 -18.74 7.18
CA ALA A 275 -10.18 -19.17 7.16
C ALA A 275 -11.08 -18.08 7.77
N ASP A 276 -12.41 -18.27 7.74
CA ASP A 276 -13.38 -17.30 8.27
C ASP A 276 -13.22 -17.08 9.78
N ASP A 277 -12.94 -18.13 10.52
CA ASP A 277 -12.66 -18.06 11.94
C ASP A 277 -11.65 -19.12 12.40
N ARG A 278 -11.26 -19.07 13.68
CA ARG A 278 -10.22 -19.94 14.24
C ARG A 278 -10.69 -21.38 14.53
N GLU A 279 -11.96 -21.62 14.43
CA GLU A 279 -12.54 -22.97 14.59
C GLU A 279 -12.48 -23.76 13.30
N ASN A 280 -12.26 -23.08 12.18
CA ASN A 280 -12.08 -23.70 10.88
C ASN A 280 -10.62 -24.08 10.63
N ASP A 281 -10.41 -25.18 9.94
CA ASP A 281 -9.06 -25.51 9.45
C ASP A 281 -8.60 -24.47 8.40
N PRO A 282 -7.28 -24.22 8.31
CA PRO A 282 -6.73 -23.35 7.29
C PRO A 282 -7.09 -23.84 5.88
N GLU A 283 -7.50 -22.92 5.03
CA GLU A 283 -7.71 -23.19 3.60
C GLU A 283 -6.41 -23.61 2.93
N GLU A 284 -6.49 -24.66 2.12
CA GLU A 284 -5.33 -25.19 1.38
C GLU A 284 -4.68 -24.14 0.50
N SER A 285 -5.47 -23.24 -0.08
CA SER A 285 -4.97 -22.11 -0.87
C SER A 285 -4.03 -21.21 -0.10
N SER A 286 -4.34 -20.87 1.15
CA SER A 286 -3.49 -20.03 1.98
C SER A 286 -2.18 -20.72 2.35
N LEU A 287 -2.24 -22.01 2.67
CA LEU A 287 -1.04 -22.82 2.92
C LEU A 287 -0.16 -22.92 1.65
N ASN A 288 -0.75 -23.21 0.50
CA ASN A 288 -0.06 -23.30 -0.79
C ASN A 288 0.56 -21.96 -1.20
N PHE A 289 -0.06 -20.81 -0.80
CA PHE A 289 0.56 -19.52 -1.05
C PHE A 289 1.87 -19.35 -0.27
N LEU A 290 1.90 -19.78 0.98
CA LEU A 290 3.11 -19.72 1.80
C LEU A 290 4.25 -20.55 1.23
N ASP A 291 3.95 -21.65 0.54
CA ASP A 291 4.94 -22.53 -0.11
C ASP A 291 5.59 -21.91 -1.36
N ASN A 292 5.07 -20.78 -1.88
CA ASN A 292 5.74 -20.04 -2.97
C ASN A 292 6.97 -19.23 -2.50
N ARG A 293 7.41 -19.44 -1.27
CA ARG A 293 8.63 -18.82 -0.72
C ARG A 293 9.86 -19.20 -1.54
N VAL A 294 10.69 -18.19 -1.83
CA VAL A 294 11.98 -18.35 -2.51
C VAL A 294 13.12 -18.04 -1.55
N GLY A 295 14.08 -18.94 -1.47
CA GLY A 295 15.20 -18.82 -0.55
C GLY A 295 14.79 -18.85 0.92
N ASN A 296 15.41 -18.02 1.75
CA ASN A 296 15.12 -17.99 3.20
C ASN A 296 13.78 -17.35 3.56
N GLY A 297 13.19 -16.53 2.69
CA GLY A 297 11.90 -15.86 2.86
C GLY A 297 11.63 -15.28 4.26
N TYR A 298 11.13 -14.08 4.31
CA TYR A 298 10.78 -13.40 5.58
C TYR A 298 9.30 -13.05 5.56
N ILE A 299 8.61 -13.30 6.68
CA ILE A 299 7.25 -12.82 6.91
C ILE A 299 7.34 -11.69 7.93
N VAL A 300 6.75 -10.55 7.60
CA VAL A 300 6.67 -9.38 8.48
C VAL A 300 5.21 -9.13 8.82
N SER A 301 4.92 -8.78 10.05
CA SER A 301 3.57 -8.45 10.50
C SER A 301 3.56 -7.12 11.24
N SER A 302 2.66 -6.25 10.84
CA SER A 302 2.30 -5.02 11.54
C SER A 302 1.17 -5.30 12.51
N SER A 303 1.48 -5.88 13.66
CA SER A 303 0.49 -6.30 14.66
C SER A 303 0.89 -5.89 16.07
N LYS A 304 -0.09 -5.86 16.98
CA LYS A 304 0.19 -5.79 18.42
C LYS A 304 0.96 -7.03 18.86
N THR A 305 1.79 -6.88 19.90
CA THR A 305 2.56 -7.98 20.48
C THR A 305 1.67 -9.21 20.75
N ILE A 306 2.04 -10.35 20.17
CA ILE A 306 1.34 -11.62 20.35
C ILE A 306 1.59 -12.09 21.79
N LYS A 307 0.55 -12.18 22.61
CA LYS A 307 0.66 -12.73 23.97
C LYS A 307 0.93 -14.24 23.90
N LYS A 308 1.82 -14.75 24.77
CA LYS A 308 2.32 -16.15 24.81
C LYS A 308 1.25 -17.27 24.80
N ASN A 309 -0.02 -16.96 25.02
CA ASN A 309 -1.12 -17.94 25.08
C ASN A 309 -1.99 -17.97 23.83
N ARG A 310 -1.58 -17.38 22.72
CA ARG A 310 -2.28 -17.50 21.44
C ARG A 310 -1.62 -18.58 20.63
N PHE A 311 -2.43 -19.53 20.15
CA PHE A 311 -2.00 -20.70 19.41
C PHE A 311 -1.15 -20.29 18.19
N PHE A 312 0.05 -20.84 18.11
CA PHE A 312 0.81 -20.83 16.87
C PHE A 312 0.22 -21.89 15.96
N VAL A 313 -0.14 -21.55 14.73
CA VAL A 313 -0.34 -22.54 13.69
C VAL A 313 1.02 -23.18 13.46
N ASN A 314 1.14 -24.46 13.78
CA ASN A 314 2.37 -25.21 13.54
C ASN A 314 2.38 -25.54 12.04
N PHE A 315 2.99 -24.69 11.25
CA PHE A 315 3.20 -24.94 9.83
C PHE A 315 4.14 -26.14 9.71
N GLY A 316 3.60 -27.31 9.40
CA GLY A 316 4.31 -28.57 9.23
C GLY A 316 5.24 -28.58 8.01
N GLY A 317 6.16 -27.69 7.94
CA GLY A 317 7.23 -27.61 6.96
C GLY A 317 8.14 -26.45 7.35
N ASN A 318 9.39 -26.73 7.58
CA ASN A 318 10.54 -25.89 7.91
C ASN A 318 10.41 -24.34 7.78
N ILE A 319 9.44 -23.71 8.43
CA ILE A 319 9.46 -22.28 8.68
C ILE A 319 10.30 -22.07 9.94
N SER A 320 11.59 -21.91 9.75
CA SER A 320 12.55 -21.89 10.85
C SER A 320 12.67 -20.54 11.57
N SER A 321 12.02 -19.46 11.11
CA SER A 321 11.95 -18.22 11.88
C SER A 321 10.93 -17.22 11.31
N ILE A 322 10.00 -16.79 12.14
CA ILE A 322 9.32 -15.50 11.96
C ILE A 322 10.24 -14.48 12.61
N SER A 323 11.02 -13.76 11.81
CA SER A 323 11.81 -12.64 12.31
C SER A 323 10.99 -11.38 12.17
N VAL A 324 10.35 -10.98 13.27
CA VAL A 324 9.76 -9.64 13.39
C VAL A 324 10.92 -8.69 13.61
N CYS A 325 11.30 -7.95 12.58
CA CYS A 325 12.28 -6.87 12.73
C CYS A 325 11.53 -5.64 13.23
N ILE A 326 11.39 -5.51 14.55
CA ILE A 326 10.99 -4.27 15.21
C ILE A 326 12.31 -3.51 15.44
N LYS A 327 12.50 -2.38 14.75
CA LYS A 327 13.46 -1.35 15.15
C LYS A 327 12.76 -0.28 15.92
#